data_e4da36ece1f890e55868b2afde1e60ca
#
_entry.id   e4da36ece1f890e55868b2afde1e60ca
#
_cell.length_a   1.000
_cell.length_b   1.000
_cell.length_c   1.000
_cell.angle_alpha   90.00
_cell.angle_beta   90.00
_cell.angle_gamma   90.00
#
_symmetry.space_group_name_H-M   'P 1'
#
loop_
_entity.id
_entity.type
_entity.pdbx_description
1 polymer ?
#
loop_
_entity_poly.entity_id
_entity_poly.type
_entity_poly.pdbx_seq_one_letter_code
_entity_poly.pdbx_strand_id
1 'polypeptide(L)'
;MKTFLAIAMACLGAFGQTFEVASIKPATPLGPLGKRVLRKGGPGTTDPGTYSCQNCPVSWVVSEAFHLQPYEFSAPQWMEDTRFDVAAKIPPGTTQEAFQAMLRNLLAERFQLKAHREKKEMQVYELAIAKGGVKFKEAVLKDAPHADEPQGKMKQDSDGFPVLAAGTTMAIMPGHARIRSENKALGWFAEMLSGQLQAPVLDATGLRGNYDFVVSWAFSENNSAGGADLMEAYTPALLTAVKPNLGLRCVKRKDRAKCWWSTIWT
;
A
#
# COMPACT_ATOMS: atom_id res chain seq x y z
N MET A 1 24.19 -48.46 -38.79
CA MET A 1 22.93 -47.89 -38.33
C MET A 1 23.26 -46.89 -37.25
N LYS A 2 23.19 -45.58 -37.56
CA LYS A 2 23.45 -44.48 -36.61
C LYS A 2 22.11 -43.90 -36.23
N THR A 3 21.74 -44.12 -34.99
CA THR A 3 20.48 -43.61 -34.40
C THR A 3 20.68 -42.13 -34.02
N PHE A 4 20.02 -41.24 -34.74
CA PHE A 4 19.93 -39.81 -34.36
C PHE A 4 18.88 -39.66 -33.26
N LEU A 5 19.33 -39.36 -32.06
CA LEU A 5 18.46 -38.96 -30.95
C LEU A 5 18.13 -37.46 -31.12
N ALA A 6 16.92 -37.17 -31.55
CA ALA A 6 16.42 -35.80 -31.63
C ALA A 6 16.05 -35.31 -30.22
N ILE A 7 16.85 -34.41 -29.66
CA ILE A 7 16.53 -33.69 -28.43
C ILE A 7 15.52 -32.60 -28.80
N ALA A 8 14.25 -32.86 -28.53
CA ALA A 8 13.21 -31.82 -28.54
C ALA A 8 13.42 -30.96 -27.31
N MET A 9 14.08 -29.82 -27.48
CA MET A 9 14.20 -28.77 -26.45
C MET A 9 12.86 -28.07 -26.36
N ALA A 10 12.09 -28.46 -25.33
CA ALA A 10 10.82 -27.81 -24.99
C ALA A 10 11.10 -26.39 -24.52
N CYS A 11 10.83 -25.39 -25.36
CA CYS A 11 10.72 -23.98 -24.96
C CYS A 11 9.43 -23.80 -24.11
N LEU A 12 9.44 -24.29 -22.90
CA LEU A 12 8.44 -24.03 -21.89
C LEU A 12 8.94 -22.84 -21.06
N GLY A 13 8.33 -21.66 -21.20
CA GLY A 13 8.55 -20.68 -20.16
C GLY A 13 8.48 -19.19 -20.46
N ALA A 14 7.82 -18.74 -21.51
CA ALA A 14 7.66 -17.29 -21.71
C ALA A 14 6.20 -16.77 -21.72
N PHE A 15 5.20 -17.64 -21.58
CA PHE A 15 3.80 -17.28 -21.77
C PHE A 15 3.07 -16.74 -20.51
N GLY A 16 3.72 -16.66 -19.35
CA GLY A 16 3.06 -16.29 -18.10
C GLY A 16 3.31 -14.87 -17.55
N GLN A 17 4.09 -14.03 -18.24
CA GLN A 17 4.56 -12.77 -17.68
C GLN A 17 4.08 -11.52 -18.41
N THR A 18 3.07 -11.63 -19.27
CA THR A 18 2.45 -10.50 -19.97
C THR A 18 0.94 -10.54 -19.79
N PHE A 19 0.33 -9.36 -19.80
CA PHE A 19 -1.12 -9.25 -19.84
C PHE A 19 -1.65 -9.77 -21.18
N GLU A 20 -2.84 -10.35 -21.20
CA GLU A 20 -3.52 -10.72 -22.46
C GLU A 20 -3.76 -9.47 -23.34
N VAL A 21 -4.21 -8.40 -22.71
CA VAL A 21 -4.40 -7.07 -23.29
C VAL A 21 -4.07 -6.05 -22.25
N ALA A 22 -3.30 -5.03 -22.61
CA ALA A 22 -3.04 -3.88 -21.75
C ALA A 22 -3.10 -2.58 -22.53
N SER A 23 -3.67 -1.57 -21.92
CA SER A 23 -3.78 -0.20 -22.45
C SER A 23 -3.26 0.77 -21.41
N ILE A 24 -2.39 1.69 -21.83
CA ILE A 24 -1.95 2.84 -21.05
C ILE A 24 -2.24 4.08 -21.89
N LYS A 25 -3.02 5.00 -21.33
CA LYS A 25 -3.40 6.26 -21.99
C LYS A 25 -3.15 7.42 -21.04
N PRO A 26 -2.73 8.60 -21.52
CA PRO A 26 -2.71 9.80 -20.68
C PRO A 26 -4.05 9.97 -19.98
N ALA A 27 -4.02 10.26 -18.68
CA ALA A 27 -5.25 10.41 -17.92
C ALA A 27 -6.01 11.67 -18.36
N THR A 28 -7.32 11.53 -18.44
CA THR A 28 -8.20 12.69 -18.62
C THR A 28 -8.38 13.36 -17.27
N PRO A 29 -8.22 14.70 -17.16
CA PRO A 29 -8.46 15.40 -15.90
C PRO A 29 -9.84 15.08 -15.32
N LEU A 30 -9.88 14.64 -14.06
CA LEU A 30 -11.12 14.23 -13.38
C LEU A 30 -11.94 15.42 -12.84
N GLY A 31 -11.75 16.63 -13.38
CA GLY A 31 -12.48 17.83 -12.95
C GLY A 31 -12.37 18.07 -11.44
N PRO A 32 -13.50 18.22 -10.71
CA PRO A 32 -13.50 18.50 -9.27
C PRO A 32 -12.87 17.41 -8.40
N LEU A 33 -12.72 16.18 -8.90
CA LEU A 33 -12.07 15.07 -8.18
C LEU A 33 -10.54 15.20 -8.13
N GLY A 34 -9.97 16.13 -8.90
CA GLY A 34 -8.56 16.51 -8.84
C GLY A 34 -7.61 15.33 -9.04
N LYS A 35 -6.72 15.12 -8.06
CA LYS A 35 -5.67 14.08 -8.11
C LYS A 35 -6.11 12.71 -7.58
N ARG A 36 -7.40 12.47 -7.35
CA ARG A 36 -7.87 11.18 -6.83
C ARG A 36 -7.53 10.04 -7.80
N VAL A 37 -6.95 8.98 -7.25
CA VAL A 37 -6.65 7.74 -7.96
C VAL A 37 -7.76 6.74 -7.71
N LEU A 38 -8.24 6.08 -8.77
CA LEU A 38 -9.26 5.04 -8.69
C LEU A 38 -8.66 3.73 -9.19
N ARG A 39 -8.44 2.80 -8.28
CA ARG A 39 -7.90 1.46 -8.58
C ARG A 39 -8.98 0.40 -8.36
N LYS A 40 -9.07 -0.57 -9.28
CA LYS A 40 -9.98 -1.71 -9.20
C LYS A 40 -9.32 -2.96 -9.77
N GLY A 41 -9.74 -4.11 -9.26
CA GLY A 41 -9.32 -5.42 -9.76
C GLY A 41 -7.92 -5.82 -9.30
N GLY A 42 -7.41 -6.90 -9.88
CA GLY A 42 -6.12 -7.50 -9.54
C GLY A 42 -6.25 -8.77 -8.70
N PRO A 43 -5.19 -9.59 -8.60
CA PRO A 43 -5.18 -10.80 -7.79
C PRO A 43 -5.57 -10.53 -6.33
N GLY A 44 -6.37 -11.42 -5.75
CA GLY A 44 -6.86 -11.29 -4.36
C GLY A 44 -8.03 -10.33 -4.17
N THR A 45 -8.57 -9.73 -5.24
CA THR A 45 -9.77 -8.89 -5.19
C THR A 45 -11.01 -9.66 -5.66
N THR A 46 -12.18 -9.03 -5.60
CA THR A 46 -13.44 -9.60 -6.15
C THR A 46 -13.45 -9.69 -7.67
N ASP A 47 -12.55 -8.99 -8.35
CA ASP A 47 -12.35 -9.03 -9.80
C ASP A 47 -10.89 -9.33 -10.15
N PRO A 48 -10.43 -10.59 -10.01
CA PRO A 48 -9.04 -10.94 -10.25
C PRO A 48 -8.65 -10.99 -11.74
N GLY A 49 -9.62 -11.02 -12.64
CA GLY A 49 -9.41 -11.13 -14.10
C GLY A 49 -9.15 -9.81 -14.80
N THR A 50 -9.30 -8.68 -14.10
CA THR A 50 -9.04 -7.35 -14.66
C THR A 50 -8.20 -6.50 -13.71
N TYR A 51 -7.53 -5.52 -14.25
CA TYR A 51 -6.86 -4.47 -13.50
C TYR A 51 -7.15 -3.13 -14.15
N SER A 52 -7.55 -2.16 -13.37
CA SER A 52 -7.69 -0.79 -13.82
C SER A 52 -7.18 0.18 -12.78
N CYS A 53 -6.45 1.19 -13.24
CA CYS A 53 -5.99 2.30 -12.42
C CYS A 53 -6.25 3.59 -13.20
N GLN A 54 -7.18 4.42 -12.74
CA GLN A 54 -7.52 5.69 -13.37
C GLN A 54 -6.83 6.85 -12.66
N ASN A 55 -6.32 7.79 -13.43
CA ASN A 55 -5.59 8.95 -12.95
C ASN A 55 -4.38 8.57 -12.09
N CYS A 56 -3.69 7.47 -12.44
CA CYS A 56 -2.56 6.97 -11.70
C CYS A 56 -1.26 7.68 -12.08
N PRO A 57 -0.48 8.20 -11.13
CA PRO A 57 0.90 8.56 -11.38
C PRO A 57 1.71 7.29 -11.71
N VAL A 58 2.71 7.44 -12.57
CA VAL A 58 3.59 6.31 -12.95
C VAL A 58 4.26 5.70 -11.71
N SER A 59 4.64 6.52 -10.75
CA SER A 59 5.21 6.08 -9.46
C SER A 59 4.34 5.08 -8.71
N TRP A 60 3.01 5.23 -8.76
CA TRP A 60 2.09 4.27 -8.15
C TRP A 60 2.12 2.90 -8.82
N VAL A 61 2.14 2.89 -10.16
CA VAL A 61 2.23 1.63 -10.92
C VAL A 61 3.59 0.96 -10.67
N VAL A 62 4.66 1.76 -10.54
CA VAL A 62 6.00 1.29 -10.17
C VAL A 62 5.99 0.69 -8.76
N SER A 63 5.45 1.38 -7.78
CA SER A 63 5.35 0.88 -6.40
C SER A 63 4.64 -0.46 -6.34
N GLU A 64 3.56 -0.62 -7.10
CA GLU A 64 2.82 -1.88 -7.20
C GLU A 64 3.61 -2.99 -7.91
N ALA A 65 4.25 -2.66 -9.05
CA ALA A 65 5.03 -3.59 -9.84
C ALA A 65 6.24 -4.18 -9.09
N PHE A 66 6.87 -3.38 -8.25
CA PHE A 66 8.06 -3.76 -7.49
C PHE A 66 7.78 -4.03 -6.01
N HIS A 67 6.53 -3.90 -5.58
CA HIS A 67 6.10 -4.02 -4.18
C HIS A 67 6.93 -3.12 -3.25
N LEU A 68 7.00 -1.83 -3.59
CA LEU A 68 7.80 -0.84 -2.89
C LEU A 68 6.92 0.13 -2.11
N GLN A 69 7.38 0.48 -0.93
CA GLN A 69 6.87 1.63 -0.21
C GLN A 69 7.44 2.93 -0.82
N PRO A 70 6.74 4.07 -0.71
CA PRO A 70 7.22 5.33 -1.28
C PRO A 70 8.63 5.74 -0.83
N TYR A 71 9.02 5.38 0.39
CA TYR A 71 10.34 5.67 0.93
C TYR A 71 11.44 4.69 0.50
N GLU A 72 11.10 3.62 -0.20
CA GLU A 72 12.04 2.57 -0.64
C GLU A 72 12.57 2.80 -2.05
N PHE A 73 12.13 3.84 -2.73
CA PHE A 73 12.62 4.14 -4.07
C PHE A 73 12.75 5.65 -4.34
N SER A 74 13.58 5.98 -5.30
CA SER A 74 13.68 7.31 -5.88
C SER A 74 13.32 7.23 -7.36
N ALA A 75 12.51 8.14 -7.80
CA ALA A 75 12.07 8.25 -9.18
C ALA A 75 12.20 9.71 -9.67
N PRO A 76 12.37 9.93 -10.98
CA PRO A 76 12.28 11.27 -11.55
C PRO A 76 10.91 11.90 -11.27
N GLN A 77 10.87 13.20 -11.05
CA GLN A 77 9.66 13.95 -10.69
C GLN A 77 8.51 13.75 -11.70
N TRP A 78 8.80 13.57 -12.97
CA TRP A 78 7.77 13.35 -13.97
C TRP A 78 6.90 12.11 -13.69
N MET A 79 7.41 11.09 -12.99
CA MET A 79 6.63 9.90 -12.61
C MET A 79 5.53 10.21 -11.59
N GLU A 80 5.67 11.27 -10.81
CA GLU A 80 4.64 11.77 -9.89
C GLU A 80 3.65 12.69 -10.62
N ASP A 81 4.15 13.52 -11.52
CA ASP A 81 3.37 14.57 -12.17
C ASP A 81 2.55 14.03 -13.34
N THR A 82 3.10 13.04 -14.07
CA THR A 82 2.44 12.47 -15.24
C THR A 82 1.50 11.33 -14.83
N ARG A 83 0.24 11.45 -15.25
CA ARG A 83 -0.82 10.52 -14.87
C ARG A 83 -1.36 9.77 -16.08
N PHE A 84 -1.69 8.52 -15.84
CA PHE A 84 -2.20 7.62 -16.86
C PHE A 84 -3.44 6.86 -16.37
N ASP A 85 -4.27 6.48 -17.33
CA ASP A 85 -5.29 5.47 -17.17
C ASP A 85 -4.72 4.15 -17.68
N VAL A 86 -4.61 3.19 -16.78
CA VAL A 86 -4.13 1.84 -17.07
C VAL A 86 -5.32 0.89 -17.01
N ALA A 87 -5.46 0.03 -18.02
CA ALA A 87 -6.43 -1.05 -18.03
C ALA A 87 -5.77 -2.30 -18.61
N ALA A 88 -5.94 -3.44 -17.94
CA ALA A 88 -5.35 -4.70 -18.37
C ALA A 88 -6.27 -5.88 -18.06
N LYS A 89 -6.19 -6.93 -18.91
CA LYS A 89 -6.76 -8.24 -18.69
C LYS A 89 -5.72 -9.17 -18.10
N ILE A 90 -6.07 -9.82 -17.02
CA ILE A 90 -5.22 -10.73 -16.25
C ILE A 90 -5.64 -12.17 -16.57
N PRO A 91 -4.71 -13.06 -16.97
CA PRO A 91 -5.01 -14.47 -17.17
C PRO A 91 -5.56 -15.12 -15.90
N PRO A 92 -6.52 -16.06 -16.00
CA PRO A 92 -7.03 -16.79 -14.85
C PRO A 92 -5.92 -17.48 -14.05
N GLY A 93 -6.03 -17.49 -12.73
CA GLY A 93 -5.06 -18.14 -11.84
C GLY A 93 -3.74 -17.37 -11.67
N THR A 94 -3.64 -16.14 -12.14
CA THR A 94 -2.44 -15.30 -11.97
C THR A 94 -2.20 -15.02 -10.48
N THR A 95 -1.00 -15.36 -9.99
CA THR A 95 -0.58 -15.01 -8.62
C THR A 95 -0.19 -13.54 -8.52
N GLN A 96 -0.06 -13.03 -7.29
CA GLN A 96 0.38 -11.65 -7.06
C GLN A 96 1.77 -11.38 -7.65
N GLU A 97 2.70 -12.34 -7.52
CA GLU A 97 4.06 -12.24 -8.06
C GLU A 97 4.08 -12.21 -9.59
N ALA A 98 3.24 -13.04 -10.23
CA ALA A 98 3.08 -13.06 -11.67
C ALA A 98 2.49 -11.74 -12.18
N PHE A 99 1.47 -11.21 -11.50
CA PHE A 99 0.89 -9.90 -11.80
C PHE A 99 1.92 -8.77 -11.69
N GLN A 100 2.73 -8.75 -10.64
CA GLN A 100 3.80 -7.78 -10.49
C GLN A 100 4.84 -7.89 -11.62
N ALA A 101 5.16 -9.11 -12.05
CA ALA A 101 6.05 -9.33 -13.21
C ALA A 101 5.43 -8.78 -14.50
N MET A 102 4.14 -8.97 -14.72
CA MET A 102 3.42 -8.38 -15.86
C MET A 102 3.46 -6.86 -15.85
N LEU A 103 3.26 -6.23 -14.67
CA LEU A 103 3.37 -4.77 -14.53
C LEU A 103 4.79 -4.29 -14.84
N ARG A 104 5.84 -4.98 -14.35
CA ARG A 104 7.24 -4.63 -14.67
C ARG A 104 7.52 -4.68 -16.16
N ASN A 105 7.07 -5.72 -16.84
CA ASN A 105 7.23 -5.86 -18.28
C ASN A 105 6.48 -4.76 -19.04
N LEU A 106 5.27 -4.44 -18.62
CA LEU A 106 4.47 -3.35 -19.20
C LEU A 106 5.19 -1.99 -19.03
N LEU A 107 5.74 -1.72 -17.85
CA LEU A 107 6.50 -0.49 -17.58
C LEU A 107 7.80 -0.43 -18.38
N ALA A 108 8.52 -1.53 -18.52
CA ALA A 108 9.73 -1.61 -19.34
C ALA A 108 9.42 -1.37 -20.82
N GLU A 109 8.34 -1.97 -21.33
CA GLU A 109 7.92 -1.83 -22.74
C GLU A 109 7.44 -0.42 -23.07
N ARG A 110 6.60 0.16 -22.22
CA ARG A 110 5.91 1.44 -22.52
C ARG A 110 6.69 2.67 -22.09
N PHE A 111 7.48 2.58 -21.05
CA PHE A 111 8.24 3.70 -20.50
C PHE A 111 9.76 3.49 -20.55
N GLN A 112 10.24 2.38 -21.11
CA GLN A 112 11.67 2.00 -21.12
C GLN A 112 12.28 2.00 -19.70
N LEU A 113 11.44 1.74 -18.71
CA LEU A 113 11.78 1.84 -17.29
C LEU A 113 12.85 0.83 -16.92
N LYS A 114 13.88 1.31 -16.23
CA LYS A 114 14.96 0.52 -15.64
C LYS A 114 14.96 0.72 -14.13
N ALA A 115 15.28 -0.33 -13.39
CA ALA A 115 15.37 -0.27 -11.95
C ALA A 115 16.56 -1.07 -11.47
N HIS A 116 17.26 -0.58 -10.45
CA HIS A 116 18.24 -1.36 -9.70
C HIS A 116 17.98 -1.22 -8.20
N ARG A 117 18.46 -2.18 -7.43
CA ARG A 117 18.36 -2.18 -5.98
C ARG A 117 19.74 -2.03 -5.37
N GLU A 118 19.83 -1.22 -4.34
CA GLU A 118 21.04 -1.03 -3.54
C GLU A 118 20.70 -1.04 -2.05
N LYS A 119 21.69 -1.22 -1.19
CA LYS A 119 21.52 -1.10 0.26
C LYS A 119 21.88 0.33 0.68
N LYS A 120 20.89 1.02 1.26
CA LYS A 120 21.05 2.38 1.78
C LYS A 120 20.82 2.41 3.28
N GLU A 121 21.63 3.16 3.99
CA GLU A 121 21.40 3.39 5.42
C GLU A 121 20.22 4.34 5.61
N MET A 122 19.21 3.86 6.32
CA MET A 122 17.98 4.60 6.57
C MET A 122 17.69 4.67 8.06
N GLN A 123 16.97 5.71 8.46
CA GLN A 123 16.39 5.76 9.79
C GLN A 123 15.30 4.71 9.88
N VAL A 124 15.32 3.90 10.92
CA VAL A 124 14.35 2.84 11.20
C VAL A 124 13.63 3.13 12.50
N TYR A 125 12.36 2.80 12.55
CA TYR A 125 11.54 2.83 13.75
C TYR A 125 11.21 1.40 14.19
N GLU A 126 10.86 1.25 15.46
CA GLU A 126 10.39 -0.01 16.04
C GLU A 126 9.03 0.20 16.70
N LEU A 127 8.09 -0.66 16.33
CA LEU A 127 6.82 -0.79 17.04
C LEU A 127 7.01 -1.80 18.16
N ALA A 128 6.93 -1.37 19.40
CA ALA A 128 7.16 -2.20 20.57
C ALA A 128 6.06 -2.01 21.62
N ILE A 129 5.93 -2.98 22.54
CA ILE A 129 4.98 -2.88 23.65
C ILE A 129 5.46 -1.78 24.62
N ALA A 130 4.54 -0.90 25.02
CA ALA A 130 4.80 0.13 26.01
C ALA A 130 4.72 -0.43 27.44
N LYS A 131 5.30 0.28 28.41
CA LYS A 131 5.09 -0.03 29.84
C LYS A 131 3.58 -0.02 30.13
N GLY A 132 3.06 -1.12 30.65
CA GLY A 132 1.63 -1.30 30.91
C GLY A 132 0.93 -2.30 29.99
N GLY A 133 1.65 -2.83 29.01
CA GLY A 133 1.14 -3.90 28.12
C GLY A 133 0.20 -3.40 27.04
N VAL A 134 -0.30 -4.35 26.24
CA VAL A 134 -1.23 -4.10 25.16
C VAL A 134 -2.65 -3.81 25.69
N LYS A 135 -3.41 -3.02 24.91
CA LYS A 135 -4.79 -2.62 25.25
C LYS A 135 -5.81 -3.12 24.23
N PHE A 136 -5.46 -4.11 23.45
CA PHE A 136 -6.32 -4.76 22.47
C PHE A 136 -6.34 -6.26 22.71
N LYS A 137 -7.24 -6.95 22.03
CA LYS A 137 -7.45 -8.39 22.15
C LYS A 137 -7.09 -9.11 20.87
N GLU A 138 -6.76 -10.38 21.01
CA GLU A 138 -6.64 -11.28 19.87
C GLU A 138 -7.98 -11.38 19.14
N ALA A 139 -7.93 -11.36 17.82
CA ALA A 139 -9.13 -11.40 16.99
C ALA A 139 -9.81 -12.74 17.15
N VAL A 140 -11.13 -12.71 17.35
CA VAL A 140 -11.97 -13.90 17.26
C VAL A 140 -12.48 -13.98 15.82
N LEU A 141 -12.27 -15.12 15.17
CA LEU A 141 -12.80 -15.36 13.83
C LEU A 141 -14.32 -15.15 13.84
N LYS A 142 -14.75 -14.06 13.25
CA LYS A 142 -16.17 -13.79 12.97
C LYS A 142 -16.38 -14.02 11.49
N ASP A 143 -17.54 -14.54 11.14
CA ASP A 143 -17.96 -14.58 9.74
C ASP A 143 -17.87 -13.15 9.18
N ALA A 144 -17.25 -13.02 7.99
CA ALA A 144 -17.01 -11.72 7.38
C ALA A 144 -18.32 -10.93 7.26
N PRO A 145 -18.41 -9.70 7.76
CA PRO A 145 -19.61 -8.89 7.54
C PRO A 145 -19.76 -8.62 6.05
N HIS A 146 -20.94 -8.86 5.53
CA HIS A 146 -21.29 -8.57 4.13
C HIS A 146 -21.13 -7.07 3.87
N ALA A 147 -20.34 -6.75 2.84
CA ALA A 147 -20.01 -5.38 2.42
C ALA A 147 -21.13 -4.77 1.56
N ASP A 148 -22.36 -4.66 2.09
CA ASP A 148 -23.53 -4.12 1.38
C ASP A 148 -24.09 -2.83 2.01
N GLU A 149 -23.29 -2.05 2.73
CA GLU A 149 -23.75 -0.71 3.11
C GLU A 149 -23.42 0.30 2.02
N PRO A 150 -24.45 1.07 1.52
CA PRO A 150 -24.20 2.12 0.54
C PRO A 150 -23.25 3.17 1.12
N GLN A 151 -22.28 3.61 0.31
CA GLN A 151 -21.36 4.70 0.64
C GLN A 151 -22.14 6.02 0.75
N GLY A 152 -22.79 6.23 1.91
CA GLY A 152 -23.37 7.50 2.28
C GLY A 152 -22.33 8.51 2.78
N LYS A 153 -22.77 9.73 3.15
CA LYS A 153 -21.92 10.70 3.84
C LYS A 153 -21.31 10.06 5.09
N MET A 154 -20.01 10.21 5.26
CA MET A 154 -19.28 9.66 6.40
C MET A 154 -19.88 10.22 7.69
N LYS A 155 -20.36 9.31 8.57
CA LYS A 155 -20.95 9.68 9.86
C LYS A 155 -19.84 9.92 10.89
N GLN A 156 -20.11 10.77 11.86
CA GLN A 156 -19.26 11.00 13.03
C GLN A 156 -19.94 10.40 14.27
N ASP A 157 -19.12 9.94 15.22
CA ASP A 157 -19.60 9.58 16.55
C ASP A 157 -19.72 10.85 17.46
N SER A 158 -20.10 10.63 18.72
CA SER A 158 -20.27 11.72 19.71
C SER A 158 -18.99 12.55 19.94
N ASP A 159 -17.83 11.96 19.68
CA ASP A 159 -16.52 12.57 19.92
C ASP A 159 -15.93 13.18 18.64
N GLY A 160 -16.71 13.20 17.55
CA GLY A 160 -16.33 13.80 16.26
C GLY A 160 -15.47 12.90 15.37
N PHE A 161 -15.19 11.65 15.77
CA PHE A 161 -14.39 10.73 14.96
C PHE A 161 -15.24 10.04 13.88
N PRO A 162 -14.63 9.71 12.72
CA PRO A 162 -15.35 9.03 11.66
C PRO A 162 -15.82 7.63 12.10
N VAL A 163 -17.10 7.31 11.81
CA VAL A 163 -17.64 5.97 11.95
C VAL A 163 -17.23 5.17 10.71
N LEU A 164 -16.43 4.13 10.91
CA LEU A 164 -15.95 3.27 9.82
C LEU A 164 -17.01 2.26 9.43
N ALA A 165 -17.38 2.25 8.16
CA ALA A 165 -18.21 1.19 7.59
C ALA A 165 -17.47 -0.16 7.61
N ALA A 166 -18.20 -1.26 7.46
CA ALA A 166 -17.62 -2.59 7.36
C ALA A 166 -16.57 -2.65 6.23
N GLY A 167 -15.43 -3.28 6.48
CA GLY A 167 -14.33 -3.37 5.53
C GLY A 167 -13.49 -2.09 5.34
N THR A 168 -13.89 -0.96 5.93
CA THR A 168 -13.08 0.27 5.91
C THR A 168 -12.02 0.20 7.00
N THR A 169 -10.75 0.28 6.59
CA THR A 169 -9.61 0.20 7.53
C THR A 169 -9.17 1.58 8.05
N MET A 170 -9.42 2.64 7.30
CA MET A 170 -9.03 4.00 7.68
C MET A 170 -10.01 5.02 7.13
N ALA A 171 -10.31 6.03 7.92
CA ALA A 171 -11.02 7.22 7.48
C ALA A 171 -10.39 8.47 8.09
N ILE A 172 -10.34 9.53 7.30
CA ILE A 172 -9.87 10.86 7.69
C ILE A 172 -11.01 11.84 7.42
N MET A 173 -11.29 12.67 8.40
CA MET A 173 -12.24 13.79 8.33
C MET A 173 -11.52 15.06 8.80
N PRO A 174 -12.06 16.23 8.56
CA PRO A 174 -11.51 17.48 9.11
C PRO A 174 -11.21 17.36 10.61
N GLY A 175 -9.93 17.49 10.97
CA GLY A 175 -9.46 17.46 12.35
C GLY A 175 -9.44 16.10 13.06
N HIS A 176 -9.98 15.04 12.46
CA HIS A 176 -10.11 13.73 13.09
C HIS A 176 -9.80 12.57 12.14
N ALA A 177 -9.17 11.56 12.65
CA ALA A 177 -8.91 10.34 11.89
C ALA A 177 -9.06 9.07 12.75
N ARG A 178 -9.35 7.96 12.10
CA ARG A 178 -9.52 6.66 12.75
C ARG A 178 -8.98 5.54 11.86
N ILE A 179 -8.30 4.59 12.50
CA ILE A 179 -7.86 3.33 11.89
C ILE A 179 -8.53 2.20 12.64
N ARG A 180 -8.97 1.17 11.91
CA ARG A 180 -9.48 -0.09 12.43
C ARG A 180 -8.65 -1.23 11.87
N SER A 181 -8.22 -2.12 12.75
CA SER A 181 -7.71 -3.45 12.41
C SER A 181 -8.76 -4.48 12.74
N GLU A 182 -9.09 -5.33 11.79
CA GLU A 182 -9.96 -6.49 11.97
C GLU A 182 -9.19 -7.72 11.49
N ASN A 183 -8.91 -8.65 12.41
CA ASN A 183 -8.22 -9.90 12.15
C ASN A 183 -6.88 -9.74 11.39
N LYS A 184 -6.05 -8.76 11.77
CA LYS A 184 -4.77 -8.49 11.11
C LYS A 184 -3.60 -8.63 12.09
N ALA A 185 -2.48 -9.15 11.56
CA ALA A 185 -1.22 -9.16 12.30
C ALA A 185 -0.67 -7.75 12.52
N LEU A 186 0.10 -7.54 13.58
CA LEU A 186 0.71 -6.22 13.86
C LEU A 186 1.72 -5.78 12.80
N GLY A 187 2.30 -6.71 12.05
CA GLY A 187 3.12 -6.38 10.89
C GLY A 187 2.40 -5.49 9.87
N TRP A 188 1.09 -5.71 9.64
CA TRP A 188 0.28 -4.83 8.81
C TRP A 188 0.20 -3.38 9.36
N PHE A 189 0.08 -3.25 10.69
CA PHE A 189 0.07 -1.93 11.32
C PHE A 189 1.43 -1.23 11.24
N ALA A 190 2.52 -1.99 11.42
CA ALA A 190 3.87 -1.50 11.26
C ALA A 190 4.13 -1.02 9.80
N GLU A 191 3.67 -1.78 8.80
CA GLU A 191 3.75 -1.39 7.39
C GLU A 191 2.98 -0.10 7.10
N MET A 192 1.75 0.02 7.63
CA MET A 192 0.98 1.24 7.51
C MET A 192 1.68 2.43 8.16
N LEU A 193 2.25 2.27 9.36
CA LEU A 193 3.07 3.31 10.01
C LEU A 193 4.32 3.65 9.20
N SER A 194 4.91 2.68 8.51
CA SER A 194 6.05 2.91 7.62
C SER A 194 5.70 3.88 6.49
N GLY A 195 4.55 3.70 5.88
CA GLY A 195 4.03 4.62 4.87
C GLY A 195 3.83 6.04 5.41
N GLN A 196 3.32 6.17 6.65
CA GLN A 196 3.10 7.46 7.29
C GLN A 196 4.39 8.19 7.67
N LEU A 197 5.37 7.45 8.19
CA LEU A 197 6.66 7.97 8.63
C LEU A 197 7.66 8.16 7.48
N GLN A 198 7.32 7.69 6.28
CA GLN A 198 8.24 7.62 5.15
C GLN A 198 9.59 6.99 5.54
N ALA A 199 9.50 5.96 6.39
CA ALA A 199 10.66 5.23 6.92
C ALA A 199 10.24 3.83 7.40
N PRO A 200 11.13 2.82 7.35
CA PRO A 200 10.82 1.48 7.84
C PRO A 200 10.40 1.47 9.30
N VAL A 201 9.30 0.78 9.60
CA VAL A 201 8.86 0.45 10.96
C VAL A 201 8.89 -1.06 11.13
N LEU A 202 9.73 -1.54 12.04
CA LEU A 202 9.84 -2.96 12.33
C LEU A 202 8.88 -3.34 13.46
N ASP A 203 8.14 -4.42 13.28
CA ASP A 203 7.37 -5.02 14.37
C ASP A 203 8.33 -5.73 15.36
N ALA A 204 8.57 -5.10 16.48
CA ALA A 204 9.37 -5.60 17.59
C ALA A 204 8.49 -5.96 18.81
N THR A 205 7.18 -6.16 18.62
CA THR A 205 6.26 -6.51 19.70
C THR A 205 6.41 -7.95 20.17
N GLY A 206 6.87 -8.85 19.28
CA GLY A 206 6.93 -10.28 19.52
C GLY A 206 5.55 -10.98 19.48
N LEU A 207 4.48 -10.25 19.19
CA LEU A 207 3.13 -10.78 19.09
C LEU A 207 2.90 -11.41 17.72
N ARG A 208 2.43 -12.66 17.68
CA ARG A 208 2.29 -13.44 16.44
C ARG A 208 0.85 -13.71 16.01
N GLY A 209 -0.13 -13.25 16.79
CA GLY A 209 -1.55 -13.40 16.51
C GLY A 209 -2.10 -12.33 15.56
N ASN A 210 -3.36 -12.46 15.25
CA ASN A 210 -4.16 -11.42 14.61
C ASN A 210 -4.97 -10.68 15.66
N TYR A 211 -5.18 -9.39 15.48
CA TYR A 211 -5.72 -8.51 16.51
C TYR A 211 -6.81 -7.60 15.95
N ASP A 212 -7.82 -7.37 16.80
CA ASP A 212 -8.84 -6.35 16.56
C ASP A 212 -8.55 -5.14 17.44
N PHE A 213 -8.39 -3.98 16.79
CA PHE A 213 -8.19 -2.72 17.50
C PHE A 213 -8.66 -1.50 16.72
N VAL A 214 -8.81 -0.40 17.43
CA VAL A 214 -9.12 0.91 16.86
C VAL A 214 -8.12 1.93 17.40
N VAL A 215 -7.62 2.78 16.53
CA VAL A 215 -6.84 3.96 16.88
C VAL A 215 -7.56 5.19 16.37
N SER A 216 -7.85 6.12 17.27
CA SER A 216 -8.47 7.41 16.94
C SER A 216 -7.54 8.54 17.39
N TRP A 217 -7.42 9.57 16.56
CA TRP A 217 -6.63 10.75 16.92
C TRP A 217 -7.22 12.01 16.30
N ALA A 218 -7.04 13.11 17.01
CA ALA A 218 -7.35 14.45 16.51
C ALA A 218 -6.06 15.14 16.06
N PHE A 219 -6.15 15.99 15.05
CA PHE A 219 -5.05 16.78 14.52
C PHE A 219 -5.53 18.17 14.11
N SER A 220 -4.62 19.15 14.10
CA SER A 220 -4.96 20.51 13.70
C SER A 220 -4.75 20.69 12.20
N GLU A 221 -5.77 21.17 11.51
CA GLU A 221 -5.66 21.58 10.10
C GLU A 221 -5.14 23.02 10.02
N ASN A 222 -3.86 23.21 10.28
CA ASN A 222 -3.28 24.53 10.07
C ASN A 222 -3.04 24.77 8.58
N ASN A 223 -3.99 25.45 7.92
CA ASN A 223 -3.86 26.12 6.61
C ASN A 223 -3.32 25.32 5.41
N SER A 224 -3.59 24.04 5.34
CA SER A 224 -2.99 23.21 4.28
C SER A 224 -3.94 22.98 3.11
N ALA A 225 -3.76 23.72 2.05
CA ALA A 225 -4.50 23.57 0.79
C ALA A 225 -4.00 22.41 -0.10
N GLY A 226 -3.17 21.48 0.41
CA GLY A 226 -2.58 20.41 -0.39
C GLY A 226 -2.34 19.10 0.39
N GLY A 227 -2.48 17.95 -0.29
CA GLY A 227 -2.45 16.62 0.35
C GLY A 227 -1.15 16.26 1.09
N ALA A 228 0.00 16.84 0.74
CA ALA A 228 1.27 16.61 1.42
C ALA A 228 1.29 17.18 2.84
N ASP A 229 0.67 18.33 3.02
CA ASP A 229 0.61 19.03 4.32
C ASP A 229 -0.28 18.31 5.34
N LEU A 230 -1.32 17.58 4.89
CA LEU A 230 -2.14 16.76 5.78
C LEU A 230 -1.34 15.62 6.43
N MET A 231 -0.45 14.98 5.69
CA MET A 231 0.42 13.91 6.21
C MET A 231 1.34 14.44 7.32
N GLU A 232 1.90 15.61 7.14
CA GLU A 232 2.77 16.26 8.12
C GLU A 232 2.00 16.64 9.40
N ALA A 233 0.75 17.05 9.27
CA ALA A 233 -0.09 17.43 10.40
C ALA A 233 -0.56 16.21 11.23
N TYR A 234 -0.99 15.11 10.61
CA TYR A 234 -1.62 14.03 11.36
C TYR A 234 -0.65 12.94 11.84
N THR A 235 0.53 12.76 11.19
CA THR A 235 1.49 11.71 11.56
C THR A 235 1.98 11.84 13.01
N PRO A 236 2.40 13.00 13.54
CA PRO A 236 2.78 13.15 14.95
C PRO A 236 1.63 12.84 15.90
N ALA A 237 0.41 13.25 15.55
CA ALA A 237 -0.78 12.99 16.36
C ALA A 237 -1.11 11.48 16.40
N LEU A 238 -1.02 10.78 15.28
CA LEU A 238 -1.15 9.33 15.20
C LEU A 238 -0.14 8.63 16.10
N LEU A 239 1.14 8.96 16.00
CA LEU A 239 2.19 8.34 16.83
C LEU A 239 1.95 8.57 18.33
N THR A 240 1.44 9.74 18.69
CA THR A 240 1.07 10.07 20.07
C THR A 240 -0.12 9.22 20.53
N ALA A 241 -1.09 8.95 19.65
CA ALA A 241 -2.28 8.17 19.95
C ALA A 241 -2.03 6.66 20.07
N VAL A 242 -0.98 6.12 19.47
CA VAL A 242 -0.66 4.68 19.51
C VAL A 242 -0.55 4.17 20.93
N LYS A 243 0.13 4.91 21.83
CA LYS A 243 0.32 4.48 23.22
C LYS A 243 -0.97 4.45 24.05
N PRO A 244 -1.78 5.52 24.12
CA PRO A 244 -3.02 5.50 24.89
C PRO A 244 -4.06 4.55 24.33
N ASN A 245 -4.16 4.38 23.02
CA ASN A 245 -5.15 3.50 22.40
C ASN A 245 -4.74 2.03 22.44
N LEU A 246 -3.48 1.72 22.14
CA LEU A 246 -3.03 0.34 21.92
C LEU A 246 -2.08 -0.20 22.98
N GLY A 247 -1.50 0.64 23.82
CA GLY A 247 -0.41 0.23 24.73
C GLY A 247 0.87 -0.13 23.97
N LEU A 248 1.02 0.36 22.75
CA LEU A 248 2.23 0.23 21.93
C LEU A 248 2.99 1.56 21.89
N ARG A 249 4.22 1.51 21.46
CA ARG A 249 5.05 2.69 21.18
C ARG A 249 5.80 2.51 19.87
N CYS A 250 5.82 3.53 19.07
CA CYS A 250 6.67 3.60 17.89
C CYS A 250 7.85 4.50 18.21
N VAL A 251 9.05 3.95 18.20
CA VAL A 251 10.27 4.66 18.62
C VAL A 251 11.35 4.57 17.56
N LYS A 252 12.05 5.67 17.41
CA LYS A 252 13.20 5.77 16.51
C LYS A 252 14.35 4.90 17.07
N ARG A 253 14.93 4.04 16.21
CA ARG A 253 16.13 3.29 16.60
C ARG A 253 17.32 4.24 16.73
N LYS A 254 18.21 3.94 17.68
CA LYS A 254 19.46 4.70 17.83
C LYS A 254 20.34 4.56 16.60
N ASP A 255 20.41 3.34 16.04
CA ASP A 255 21.24 3.03 14.88
C ASP A 255 20.41 3.09 13.60
N ARG A 256 21.06 3.50 12.51
CA ARG A 256 20.53 3.37 11.16
C ARG A 256 20.67 1.91 10.70
N ALA A 257 19.72 1.43 9.95
CA ALA A 257 19.79 0.11 9.35
C ALA A 257 20.00 0.20 7.84
N LYS A 258 20.68 -0.79 7.28
CA LYS A 258 20.80 -0.94 5.83
C LYS A 258 19.50 -1.56 5.30
N CYS A 259 18.70 -0.76 4.62
CA CYS A 259 17.47 -1.20 3.98
C CYS A 259 17.66 -1.25 2.46
N TRP A 260 16.84 -2.05 1.79
CA TRP A 260 16.82 -2.05 0.34
C TRP A 260 16.24 -0.73 -0.17
N TRP A 261 16.90 -0.17 -1.16
CA TRP A 261 16.50 1.04 -1.87
C TRP A 261 16.49 0.77 -3.36
N SER A 262 15.53 1.29 -4.06
CA SER A 262 15.46 1.16 -5.51
C SER A 262 15.61 2.52 -6.17
N THR A 263 16.47 2.60 -7.17
CA THR A 263 16.56 3.76 -8.05
C THR A 263 15.92 3.39 -9.38
N ILE A 264 15.02 4.25 -9.86
CA ILE A 264 14.23 4.03 -11.06
C ILE A 264 14.48 5.18 -12.02
N TRP A 265 14.76 4.86 -13.27
CA TRP A 265 15.01 5.83 -14.34
C TRP A 265 14.49 5.33 -15.68
N THR A 266 14.42 6.22 -16.65
CA THR A 266 14.08 5.96 -18.06
C THR A 266 15.24 6.26 -18.97
#